data_e66f784848a8cec06c42126e221391c6
#
_entry.id   e66f784848a8cec06c42126e221391c6
#
_cell.length_a   1.000
_cell.length_b   1.000
_cell.length_c   1.000
_cell.angle_alpha   90.00
_cell.angle_beta   90.00
_cell.angle_gamma   90.00
#
_symmetry.space_group_name_H-M   'P 1'
#
loop_
_entity.id
_entity.type
_entity.pdbx_description
1 polymer ?
#
loop_
_entity_poly.entity_id
_entity_poly.type
_entity_poly.pdbx_seq_one_letter_code
_entity_poly.pdbx_strand_id
1 'polypeptide(L)'
;MANRIAPERMMMTRDQRELIRQSLDRLSEEADPVTLLLYGKLFELDASTRSLFHNDLAAQGRKLMDTLDAVVSALDRFESLRPRLLQLGRLHASYGVEAGNYDTLITALLWAFGQALGADFDARTREAWHLALSAVATVMQEGAAAPE
;
A
#
# COMPACT_ATOMS: atom_id res chain seq x y z
N MET A 1 23.71 7.26 -11.66
CA MET A 1 23.19 7.28 -11.41
C MET A 1 22.42 7.38 -10.95
N ALA A 2 22.37 7.24 -10.92
CA ALA A 2 21.54 7.14 -10.62
C ALA A 2 20.83 7.74 -10.20
N ASN A 3 20.51 7.88 -10.39
CA ASN A 3 19.63 8.45 -10.02
C ASN A 3 18.60 7.78 -9.55
N ARG A 4 18.79 6.89 -9.43
CA ARG A 4 17.68 6.30 -8.88
C ARG A 4 17.17 7.07 -7.72
N ILE A 5 15.88 6.99 -7.54
CA ILE A 5 15.29 7.62 -6.40
C ILE A 5 15.74 6.88 -5.15
N ALA A 6 16.53 7.53 -4.34
CA ALA A 6 16.89 6.94 -3.09
C ALA A 6 15.68 6.99 -2.16
N PRO A 7 15.55 6.06 -1.25
CA PRO A 7 14.42 6.05 -0.32
C PRO A 7 14.28 7.34 0.49
N GLU A 8 15.38 7.99 0.76
CA GLU A 8 15.29 9.26 1.45
C GLU A 8 14.58 10.29 0.59
N ARG A 9 14.46 10.03 -0.69
CA ARG A 9 13.71 10.89 -1.58
C ARG A 9 12.24 10.77 -1.37
N MET A 10 11.79 9.72 -0.71
CA MET A 10 10.45 9.69 -0.27
C MET A 10 10.18 10.90 0.61
N MET A 11 11.15 11.24 1.44
CA MET A 11 11.25 12.52 2.10
C MET A 11 9.93 13.05 2.62
N MET A 12 9.20 12.20 3.33
CA MET A 12 7.95 12.63 3.93
C MET A 12 8.25 13.59 5.07
N THR A 13 7.45 14.64 5.14
CA THR A 13 7.54 15.55 6.27
C THR A 13 6.98 14.88 7.52
N ARG A 14 7.32 15.45 8.66
CA ARG A 14 6.77 14.99 9.93
C ARG A 14 5.25 15.08 9.92
N ASP A 15 4.71 16.17 9.37
CA ASP A 15 3.26 16.35 9.30
C ASP A 15 2.62 15.27 8.44
N GLN A 16 3.24 14.91 7.32
CA GLN A 16 2.71 13.87 6.47
C GLN A 16 2.69 12.52 7.18
N ARG A 17 3.76 12.19 7.88
CA ARG A 17 3.80 10.94 8.64
C ARG A 17 2.72 10.90 9.70
N GLU A 18 2.47 12.05 10.34
CA GLU A 18 1.45 12.12 11.38
C GLU A 18 0.05 11.97 10.80
N LEU A 19 -0.20 12.58 9.64
CA LEU A 19 -1.49 12.42 8.97
C LEU A 19 -1.76 10.95 8.67
N ILE A 20 -0.73 10.24 8.21
CA ILE A 20 -0.88 8.81 7.91
C ILE A 20 -1.17 8.04 9.19
N ARG A 21 -0.41 8.29 10.26
CA ARG A 21 -0.60 7.55 11.51
C ARG A 21 -1.99 7.75 12.07
N GLN A 22 -2.45 8.99 12.10
CA GLN A 22 -3.78 9.28 12.64
C GLN A 22 -4.88 8.65 11.81
N SER A 23 -4.76 8.73 10.48
CA SER A 23 -5.78 8.14 9.63
C SER A 23 -5.75 6.61 9.70
N LEU A 24 -4.56 6.01 9.82
CA LEU A 24 -4.50 4.54 9.94
C LEU A 24 -5.15 4.06 11.23
N ASP A 25 -4.95 4.79 12.33
CA ASP A 25 -5.60 4.44 13.59
C ASP A 25 -7.12 4.36 13.42
N ARG A 26 -7.68 5.32 12.72
CA ARG A 26 -9.12 5.33 12.46
C ARG A 26 -9.55 4.23 11.50
N LEU A 27 -8.75 4.01 10.45
CA LEU A 27 -9.05 2.94 9.50
C LEU A 27 -9.01 1.58 10.15
N SER A 28 -8.09 1.39 11.08
CA SER A 28 -7.94 0.11 11.76
C SER A 28 -9.14 -0.24 12.62
N GLU A 29 -9.87 0.76 13.10
CA GLU A 29 -11.08 0.52 13.87
C GLU A 29 -12.19 -0.07 13.01
N GLU A 30 -12.10 0.09 11.69
CA GLU A 30 -13.09 -0.42 10.76
C GLU A 30 -12.42 -1.22 9.64
N ALA A 31 -11.44 -2.05 10.04
CA ALA A 31 -10.61 -2.74 9.06
C ALA A 31 -11.42 -3.61 8.10
N ASP A 32 -12.39 -4.37 8.62
CA ASP A 32 -13.16 -5.26 7.77
C ASP A 32 -14.00 -4.50 6.74
N PRO A 33 -14.78 -3.47 7.12
CA PRO A 33 -15.49 -2.69 6.11
C PRO A 33 -14.56 -2.04 5.11
N VAL A 34 -13.41 -1.52 5.55
CA VAL A 34 -12.46 -0.85 4.66
C VAL A 34 -11.91 -1.83 3.62
N THR A 35 -11.49 -3.02 4.05
CA THR A 35 -10.93 -3.98 3.11
C THR A 35 -12.01 -4.52 2.17
N LEU A 36 -13.24 -4.62 2.63
CA LEU A 36 -14.33 -5.03 1.75
C LEU A 36 -14.55 -4.00 0.64
N LEU A 37 -14.52 -2.72 0.99
CA LEU A 37 -14.61 -1.65 0.00
C LEU A 37 -13.44 -1.71 -0.96
N LEU A 38 -12.25 -1.96 -0.43
CA LEU A 38 -11.05 -2.06 -1.25
C LEU A 38 -11.18 -3.14 -2.31
N TYR A 39 -11.54 -4.35 -1.91
CA TYR A 39 -11.59 -5.45 -2.87
C TYR A 39 -12.71 -5.26 -3.88
N GLY A 40 -13.83 -4.71 -3.46
CA GLY A 40 -14.91 -4.40 -4.39
C GLY A 40 -14.44 -3.41 -5.46
N LYS A 41 -13.73 -2.37 -5.03
CA LYS A 41 -13.24 -1.37 -5.97
C LYS A 41 -12.15 -1.93 -6.87
N LEU A 42 -11.25 -2.72 -6.30
CA LEU A 42 -10.17 -3.32 -7.06
C LEU A 42 -10.72 -4.18 -8.20
N PHE A 43 -11.69 -5.03 -7.90
CA PHE A 43 -12.27 -5.92 -8.91
C PHE A 43 -13.10 -5.14 -9.92
N GLU A 44 -13.66 -4.00 -9.52
CA GLU A 44 -14.37 -3.13 -10.44
C GLU A 44 -13.41 -2.47 -11.42
N LEU A 45 -12.26 -2.00 -10.91
CA LEU A 45 -11.28 -1.32 -11.75
C LEU A 45 -10.59 -2.28 -12.71
N ASP A 46 -10.36 -3.51 -12.27
CA ASP A 46 -9.68 -4.52 -13.09
C ASP A 46 -10.15 -5.90 -12.66
N ALA A 47 -11.13 -6.40 -13.39
CA ALA A 47 -11.75 -7.69 -13.07
C ALA A 47 -10.74 -8.83 -13.06
N SER A 48 -9.67 -8.72 -13.82
CA SER A 48 -8.66 -9.79 -13.88
C SER A 48 -7.92 -9.97 -12.57
N THR A 49 -7.93 -8.94 -11.70
CA THR A 49 -7.25 -9.06 -10.41
C THR A 49 -7.92 -10.06 -9.48
N ARG A 50 -9.19 -10.38 -9.74
CA ARG A 50 -9.87 -11.33 -8.88
C ARG A 50 -9.17 -12.69 -8.86
N SER A 51 -8.60 -13.09 -9.99
CA SER A 51 -7.91 -14.38 -10.07
C SER A 51 -6.62 -14.42 -9.25
N LEU A 52 -6.15 -13.26 -8.77
CA LEU A 52 -4.98 -13.23 -7.90
C LEU A 52 -5.30 -13.61 -6.46
N PHE A 53 -6.59 -13.65 -6.11
CA PHE A 53 -7.02 -13.92 -4.74
C PHE A 53 -7.74 -15.27 -4.70
N HIS A 54 -7.03 -16.27 -4.21
CA HIS A 54 -7.56 -17.64 -4.15
C HIS A 54 -8.08 -18.01 -2.78
N ASN A 55 -7.79 -17.18 -1.78
CA ASN A 55 -8.13 -17.50 -0.41
C ASN A 55 -9.21 -16.56 0.11
N ASP A 56 -9.53 -16.73 1.37
CA ASP A 56 -10.50 -15.92 2.08
C ASP A 56 -10.09 -14.44 2.01
N LEU A 57 -10.97 -13.61 1.44
CA LEU A 57 -10.68 -12.18 1.33
C LEU A 57 -10.56 -11.50 2.69
N ALA A 58 -11.31 -11.97 3.69
CA ALA A 58 -11.19 -11.38 5.02
C ALA A 58 -9.79 -11.62 5.59
N ALA A 59 -9.27 -12.83 5.42
CA ALA A 59 -7.91 -13.13 5.87
C ALA A 59 -6.89 -12.31 5.09
N GLN A 60 -7.10 -12.15 3.80
CA GLN A 60 -6.22 -11.35 2.98
C GLN A 60 -6.22 -9.89 3.40
N GLY A 61 -7.41 -9.37 3.75
CA GLY A 61 -7.53 -8.01 4.24
C GLY A 61 -6.80 -7.79 5.54
N ARG A 62 -6.84 -8.77 6.45
CA ARG A 62 -6.09 -8.66 7.70
C ARG A 62 -4.60 -8.61 7.47
N LYS A 63 -4.10 -9.41 6.52
CA LYS A 63 -2.67 -9.37 6.17
C LYS A 63 -2.29 -8.02 5.60
N LEU A 64 -3.16 -7.45 4.78
CA LEU A 64 -2.90 -6.12 4.22
C LEU A 64 -2.81 -5.08 5.33
N MET A 65 -3.76 -5.10 6.26
CA MET A 65 -3.74 -4.12 7.36
C MET A 65 -2.50 -4.30 8.23
N ASP A 66 -2.08 -5.54 8.48
CA ASP A 66 -0.85 -5.79 9.24
C ASP A 66 0.37 -5.23 8.52
N THR A 67 0.40 -5.36 7.19
CA THR A 67 1.50 -4.82 6.40
C THR A 67 1.50 -3.29 6.47
N LEU A 68 0.32 -2.68 6.36
CA LEU A 68 0.23 -1.23 6.48
C LEU A 68 0.69 -0.75 7.85
N ASP A 69 0.32 -1.47 8.91
CA ASP A 69 0.79 -1.13 10.25
C ASP A 69 2.31 -1.18 10.32
N ALA A 70 2.92 -2.20 9.76
CA ALA A 70 4.37 -2.33 9.77
C ALA A 70 5.05 -1.18 9.02
N VAL A 71 4.50 -0.82 7.86
CA VAL A 71 5.04 0.26 7.05
C VAL A 71 4.91 1.58 7.79
N VAL A 72 3.73 1.86 8.33
CA VAL A 72 3.48 3.13 8.99
C VAL A 72 4.36 3.28 10.23
N SER A 73 4.56 2.19 10.96
CA SER A 73 5.42 2.21 12.13
C SER A 73 6.87 2.57 11.80
N ALA A 74 7.29 2.33 10.57
CA ALA A 74 8.68 2.54 10.16
C ALA A 74 8.84 3.67 9.15
N LEU A 75 7.86 4.55 9.00
CA LEU A 75 7.94 5.61 8.02
C LEU A 75 9.12 6.54 8.24
N ASP A 76 9.55 6.72 9.48
CA ASP A 76 10.68 7.57 9.80
C ASP A 76 12.02 6.88 9.59
N ARG A 77 12.01 5.58 9.27
CA ARG A 77 13.20 4.80 8.95
C ARG A 77 12.87 3.82 7.83
N PHE A 78 12.32 4.35 6.76
CA PHE A 78 11.78 3.55 5.67
C PHE A 78 12.80 2.56 5.11
N GLU A 79 14.07 2.95 5.10
CA GLU A 79 15.12 2.09 4.54
C GLU A 79 15.22 0.75 5.27
N SER A 80 14.81 0.72 6.53
CA SER A 80 14.83 -0.53 7.30
C SER A 80 13.84 -1.55 6.77
N LEU A 81 12.85 -1.11 6.00
CA LEU A 81 11.85 -2.00 5.41
C LEU A 81 12.30 -2.61 4.10
N ARG A 82 13.36 -2.10 3.49
CA ARG A 82 13.73 -2.49 2.13
C ARG A 82 13.89 -4.00 1.95
N PRO A 83 14.65 -4.71 2.80
CA PRO A 83 14.81 -6.15 2.56
C PRO A 83 13.49 -6.90 2.59
N ARG A 84 12.61 -6.53 3.50
CA ARG A 84 11.31 -7.18 3.62
C ARG A 84 10.43 -6.88 2.41
N LEU A 85 10.44 -5.62 1.95
CA LEU A 85 9.63 -5.23 0.80
C LEU A 85 10.14 -5.85 -0.49
N LEU A 86 11.46 -5.97 -0.65
CA LEU A 86 12.01 -6.65 -1.81
C LEU A 86 11.55 -8.10 -1.85
N GLN A 87 11.61 -8.78 -0.72
CA GLN A 87 11.19 -10.17 -0.64
C GLN A 87 9.68 -10.29 -0.91
N LEU A 88 8.91 -9.38 -0.36
CA LEU A 88 7.47 -9.39 -0.56
C LEU A 88 7.13 -9.18 -2.05
N GLY A 89 7.88 -8.31 -2.72
CA GLY A 89 7.68 -8.09 -4.15
C GLY A 89 7.96 -9.34 -4.98
N ARG A 90 9.04 -10.06 -4.63
CA ARG A 90 9.35 -11.32 -5.32
C ARG A 90 8.23 -12.33 -5.12
N LEU A 91 7.71 -12.40 -3.90
CA LEU A 91 6.63 -13.32 -3.61
C LEU A 91 5.38 -12.98 -4.40
N HIS A 92 5.04 -11.70 -4.47
CA HIS A 92 3.88 -11.27 -5.24
C HIS A 92 4.03 -11.61 -6.72
N ALA A 93 5.23 -11.42 -7.27
CA ALA A 93 5.48 -11.76 -8.67
C ALA A 93 5.27 -13.25 -8.92
N SER A 94 5.64 -14.08 -7.95
CA SER A 94 5.47 -15.53 -8.10
C SER A 94 3.99 -15.93 -8.10
N TYR A 95 3.13 -15.08 -7.58
CA TYR A 95 1.68 -15.32 -7.59
C TYR A 95 1.00 -14.72 -8.82
N GLY A 96 1.75 -14.07 -9.71
CA GLY A 96 1.19 -13.51 -10.92
C GLY A 96 0.90 -12.01 -10.87
N VAL A 97 1.31 -11.34 -9.80
CA VAL A 97 1.10 -9.89 -9.71
C VAL A 97 2.04 -9.19 -10.67
N GLU A 98 1.51 -8.27 -11.48
CA GLU A 98 2.26 -7.53 -12.48
C GLU A 98 2.40 -6.06 -12.06
N ALA A 99 3.31 -5.36 -12.73
CA ALA A 99 3.61 -3.96 -12.38
C ALA A 99 2.35 -3.09 -12.37
N GLY A 100 1.48 -3.25 -13.36
CA GLY A 100 0.27 -2.43 -13.43
C GLY A 100 -0.71 -2.67 -12.30
N ASN A 101 -0.64 -3.84 -11.66
CA ASN A 101 -1.53 -4.15 -10.55
C ASN A 101 -1.27 -3.25 -9.34
N TYR A 102 -0.03 -2.79 -9.18
CA TYR A 102 0.30 -1.90 -8.05
C TYR A 102 -0.45 -0.58 -8.16
N ASP A 103 -0.47 0.03 -9.34
CA ASP A 103 -1.19 1.29 -9.52
C ASP A 103 -2.67 1.11 -9.30
N THR A 104 -3.23 0.03 -9.79
CA THR A 104 -4.64 -0.25 -9.61
C THR A 104 -4.97 -0.42 -8.13
N LEU A 105 -4.12 -1.13 -7.40
CA LEU A 105 -4.33 -1.33 -5.97
C LEU A 105 -4.25 -0.01 -5.20
N ILE A 106 -3.27 0.83 -5.53
CA ILE A 106 -3.13 2.12 -4.86
C ILE A 106 -4.38 2.97 -5.10
N THR A 107 -4.87 3.00 -6.33
CA THR A 107 -6.09 3.73 -6.64
C THR A 107 -7.26 3.22 -5.80
N ALA A 108 -7.40 1.90 -5.71
CA ALA A 108 -8.48 1.30 -4.94
C ALA A 108 -8.36 1.58 -3.45
N LEU A 109 -7.12 1.53 -2.92
CA LEU A 109 -6.88 1.83 -1.51
C LEU A 109 -7.25 3.26 -1.17
N LEU A 110 -6.80 4.21 -1.98
CA LEU A 110 -7.10 5.61 -1.71
C LEU A 110 -8.61 5.86 -1.79
N TRP A 111 -9.29 5.22 -2.71
CA TRP A 111 -10.73 5.33 -2.79
C TRP A 111 -11.40 4.79 -1.54
N ALA A 112 -10.99 3.59 -1.10
CA ALA A 112 -11.57 2.97 0.08
C ALA A 112 -11.35 3.81 1.33
N PHE A 113 -10.14 4.35 1.48
CA PHE A 113 -9.83 5.22 2.61
C PHE A 113 -10.71 6.46 2.61
N GLY A 114 -10.94 7.04 1.42
CA GLY A 114 -11.80 8.19 1.30
C GLY A 114 -13.24 7.88 1.68
N GLN A 115 -13.73 6.70 1.30
CA GLN A 115 -15.07 6.28 1.67
C GLN A 115 -15.19 6.13 3.19
N ALA A 116 -14.18 5.57 3.82
CA ALA A 116 -14.22 5.29 5.25
C ALA A 116 -14.06 6.56 6.09
N LEU A 117 -13.19 7.46 5.67
CA LEU A 117 -12.84 8.64 6.47
C LEU A 117 -13.62 9.89 6.07
N GLY A 118 -14.23 9.89 4.90
CA GLY A 118 -15.01 11.03 4.46
C GLY A 118 -14.19 12.31 4.40
N ALA A 119 -14.73 13.39 4.97
CA ALA A 119 -14.07 14.69 4.90
C ALA A 119 -12.70 14.71 5.57
N ASP A 120 -12.44 13.79 6.48
CA ASP A 120 -11.13 13.73 7.14
C ASP A 120 -10.05 13.20 6.22
N PHE A 121 -10.43 12.58 5.10
CA PHE A 121 -9.45 12.17 4.10
C PHE A 121 -9.30 13.32 3.10
N ASP A 122 -8.72 14.41 3.58
CA ASP A 122 -8.55 15.60 2.76
C ASP A 122 -7.38 15.44 1.79
N ALA A 123 -7.16 16.46 0.96
CA ALA A 123 -6.13 16.39 -0.08
C ALA A 123 -4.74 16.14 0.51
N ARG A 124 -4.44 16.73 1.66
CA ARG A 124 -3.12 16.55 2.27
C ARG A 124 -2.92 15.13 2.77
N THR A 125 -3.95 14.56 3.37
CA THR A 125 -3.89 13.18 3.86
C THR A 125 -3.78 12.20 2.69
N ARG A 126 -4.56 12.45 1.64
CA ARG A 126 -4.50 11.61 0.45
C ARG A 126 -3.12 11.65 -0.20
N GLU A 127 -2.56 12.84 -0.30
CA GLU A 127 -1.23 13.01 -0.89
C GLU A 127 -0.17 12.25 -0.08
N ALA A 128 -0.26 12.33 1.25
CA ALA A 128 0.69 11.63 2.11
C ALA A 128 0.61 10.11 1.89
N TRP A 129 -0.60 9.58 1.85
CA TRP A 129 -0.78 8.14 1.61
C TRP A 129 -0.30 7.74 0.22
N HIS A 130 -0.58 8.56 -0.79
CA HIS A 130 -0.13 8.25 -2.14
C HIS A 130 1.39 8.17 -2.20
N LEU A 131 2.06 9.09 -1.53
CA LEU A 131 3.52 9.11 -1.49
C LEU A 131 4.05 7.83 -0.81
N ALA A 132 3.50 7.48 0.34
CA ALA A 132 3.97 6.30 1.07
C ALA A 132 3.69 5.01 0.30
N LEU A 133 2.50 4.85 -0.24
CA LEU A 133 2.14 3.64 -0.97
C LEU A 133 2.95 3.49 -2.24
N SER A 134 3.23 4.61 -2.91
CA SER A 134 4.05 4.58 -4.12
C SER A 134 5.48 4.16 -3.81
N ALA A 135 6.03 4.62 -2.68
CA ALA A 135 7.37 4.23 -2.28
C ALA A 135 7.44 2.74 -2.00
N VAL A 136 6.44 2.21 -1.31
CA VAL A 136 6.38 0.77 -1.03
C VAL A 136 6.31 -0.01 -2.34
N ALA A 137 5.43 0.42 -3.25
CA ALA A 137 5.25 -0.28 -4.52
C ALA A 137 6.53 -0.26 -5.35
N THR A 138 7.27 0.84 -5.32
CA THR A 138 8.52 0.94 -6.06
C THR A 138 9.52 -0.10 -5.58
N VAL A 139 9.69 -0.23 -4.27
CA VAL A 139 10.62 -1.20 -3.72
C VAL A 139 10.18 -2.63 -4.02
N MET A 140 8.88 -2.90 -3.88
CA MET A 140 8.37 -4.24 -4.17
C MET A 140 8.61 -4.61 -5.63
N GLN A 141 8.41 -3.67 -6.54
CA GLN A 141 8.66 -3.94 -7.95
C GLN A 141 10.14 -4.16 -8.25
N GLU A 142 11.03 -3.48 -7.53
CA GLU A 142 12.45 -3.77 -7.64
C GLU A 142 12.74 -5.21 -7.25
N GLY A 143 12.12 -5.69 -6.19
CA GLY A 143 12.28 -7.08 -5.77
C GLY A 143 11.75 -8.05 -6.81
N ALA A 144 10.61 -7.72 -7.40
CA ALA A 144 10.00 -8.58 -8.41
C ALA A 144 10.88 -8.71 -9.66
N ALA A 145 11.60 -7.65 -10.00
CA ALA A 145 12.44 -7.62 -11.19
C ALA A 145 13.84 -8.18 -10.95
N ALA A 146 14.25 -8.33 -9.69
CA ALA A 146 15.62 -8.74 -9.39
C ALA A 146 15.82 -10.21 -9.70
N PRO A 147 16.98 -10.59 -10.28
CA PRO A 147 17.28 -12.00 -10.48
C PRO A 147 17.50 -12.70 -9.15
N GLU A 148 17.32 -14.01 -9.16
CA GLU A 148 17.52 -14.84 -7.96
C GLU A 148 18.92 -14.80 -7.43
#